data_175f70d430376f3c05ff1daf0050852c
#
_entry.id   175f70d430376f3c05ff1daf0050852c
#
_cell.length_a   1.000
_cell.length_b   1.000
_cell.length_c   1.000
_cell.angle_alpha   90.00
_cell.angle_beta   90.00
_cell.angle_gamma   90.00
#
_symmetry.space_group_name_H-M   'P 1'
#
loop_
_entity.id
_entity.type
_entity.pdbx_description
1 polymer ?
#
loop_
_entity_poly.entity_id
_entity_poly.type
_entity_poly.pdbx_seq_one_letter_code
_entity_poly.pdbx_strand_id
1 'polypeptide(L)'
;FIYLLFYYAIEKILSIYLLLRYLLMMIYLLMKINFNIKRKAEKIMKFTSYEDFEKTNSFGIGAPNDGFAEYFTGKSFLNPLTNPKETAVFLANVTFEPGCRNNWHIHCSTKGGGQLLICVAGEGWYQEEGKKAVSLSPGTVITIPANVKHWHGAKKDSWFSHIAVEVPGDNTSNEWLEPVSDQIYDNLEEK
;
A
#
# COMPACT_ATOMS: atom_id res chain seq x y z
N PHE A 1 -34.11 19.76 -58.07
CA PHE A 1 -34.63 19.34 -56.72
C PHE A 1 -33.80 18.19 -56.13
N ILE A 2 -33.55 17.12 -56.85
CA ILE A 2 -32.78 15.96 -56.38
C ILE A 2 -31.33 16.32 -56.00
N TYR A 3 -30.64 17.15 -56.80
CA TYR A 3 -29.27 17.63 -56.53
C TYR A 3 -29.17 18.45 -55.24
N LEU A 4 -30.19 19.26 -54.90
CA LEU A 4 -30.20 20.03 -53.66
C LEU A 4 -30.35 19.12 -52.43
N LEU A 5 -31.18 18.08 -52.53
CA LEU A 5 -31.36 17.09 -51.46
C LEU A 5 -30.07 16.28 -51.21
N PHE A 6 -29.37 15.89 -52.29
CA PHE A 6 -28.07 15.21 -52.18
C PHE A 6 -27.01 16.11 -51.56
N TYR A 7 -26.91 17.36 -51.96
CA TYR A 7 -25.97 18.34 -51.40
C TYR A 7 -26.22 18.54 -49.90
N TYR A 8 -27.48 18.73 -49.50
CA TYR A 8 -27.89 18.88 -48.10
C TYR A 8 -27.56 17.63 -47.26
N ALA A 9 -27.79 16.44 -47.81
CA ALA A 9 -27.45 15.19 -47.15
C ALA A 9 -25.95 15.02 -46.90
N ILE A 10 -25.11 15.37 -47.91
CA ILE A 10 -23.66 15.35 -47.82
C ILE A 10 -23.15 16.33 -46.72
N GLU A 11 -23.68 17.56 -46.69
CA GLU A 11 -23.28 18.54 -45.65
C GLU A 11 -23.65 18.03 -44.23
N LYS A 12 -24.82 17.40 -44.05
CA LYS A 12 -25.22 16.81 -42.77
C LYS A 12 -24.29 15.68 -42.35
N ILE A 13 -23.96 14.78 -43.29
CA ILE A 13 -23.06 13.66 -43.02
C ILE A 13 -21.66 14.18 -42.65
N LEU A 14 -21.14 15.19 -43.35
CA LEU A 14 -19.85 15.79 -43.05
C LEU A 14 -19.84 16.49 -41.69
N SER A 15 -20.92 17.17 -41.33
CA SER A 15 -21.10 17.82 -40.02
C SER A 15 -21.09 16.81 -38.91
N ILE A 16 -21.83 15.70 -39.05
CA ILE A 16 -21.86 14.59 -38.04
C ILE A 16 -20.47 13.96 -37.93
N TYR A 17 -19.76 13.74 -39.05
CA TYR A 17 -18.41 13.16 -39.03
C TYR A 17 -17.42 14.07 -38.31
N LEU A 18 -17.46 15.38 -38.54
CA LEU A 18 -16.61 16.34 -37.83
C LEU A 18 -16.90 16.40 -36.35
N LEU A 19 -18.20 16.36 -35.96
CA LEU A 19 -18.63 16.31 -34.58
C LEU A 19 -18.13 15.04 -33.86
N LEU A 20 -18.23 13.89 -34.51
CA LEU A 20 -17.72 12.62 -33.97
C LEU A 20 -16.21 12.63 -33.78
N ARG A 21 -15.46 13.17 -34.75
CA ARG A 21 -14.00 13.33 -34.61
C ARG A 21 -13.64 14.25 -33.46
N TYR A 22 -14.35 15.36 -33.29
CA TYR A 22 -14.15 16.29 -32.16
C TYR A 22 -14.43 15.59 -30.83
N LEU A 23 -15.53 14.86 -30.73
CA LEU A 23 -15.89 14.10 -29.52
C LEU A 23 -14.83 13.05 -29.16
N LEU A 24 -14.34 12.29 -30.14
CA LEU A 24 -13.28 11.29 -29.92
C LEU A 24 -11.96 11.95 -29.47
N MET A 25 -11.62 13.11 -30.04
CA MET A 25 -10.44 13.87 -29.62
C MET A 25 -10.58 14.35 -28.17
N MET A 26 -11.76 14.85 -27.77
CA MET A 26 -12.03 15.28 -26.39
C MET A 26 -11.95 14.11 -25.40
N ILE A 27 -12.51 12.95 -25.76
CA ILE A 27 -12.44 11.73 -24.93
C ILE A 27 -10.97 11.32 -24.75
N TYR A 28 -10.18 11.30 -25.83
CA TYR A 28 -8.75 10.98 -25.77
C TYR A 28 -8.00 11.97 -24.85
N LEU A 29 -8.27 13.26 -24.97
CA LEU A 29 -7.66 14.29 -24.14
C LEU A 29 -7.99 14.12 -22.66
N LEU A 30 -9.26 13.85 -22.34
CA LEU A 30 -9.72 13.58 -20.97
C LEU A 30 -9.07 12.31 -20.38
N MET A 31 -8.95 11.24 -21.16
CA MET A 31 -8.24 10.03 -20.74
C MET A 31 -6.76 10.31 -20.45
N LYS A 32 -6.10 11.11 -21.29
CA LYS A 32 -4.69 11.49 -21.10
C LYS A 32 -4.49 12.37 -19.86
N ILE A 33 -5.40 13.31 -19.61
CA ILE A 33 -5.39 14.15 -18.40
C ILE A 33 -5.59 13.27 -17.16
N ASN A 34 -6.58 12.37 -17.17
CA ASN A 34 -6.85 11.49 -16.05
C ASN A 34 -5.68 10.54 -15.75
N PHE A 35 -5.05 9.99 -16.81
CA PHE A 35 -3.84 9.18 -16.69
C PHE A 35 -2.68 9.96 -16.05
N ASN A 36 -2.44 11.21 -16.49
CA ASN A 36 -1.39 12.04 -15.92
C ASN A 36 -1.66 12.44 -14.47
N ILE A 37 -2.93 12.71 -14.12
CA ILE A 37 -3.33 13.00 -12.74
C ILE A 37 -3.08 11.77 -11.85
N LYS A 38 -3.50 10.59 -12.32
CA LYS A 38 -3.28 9.33 -11.60
C LYS A 38 -1.79 9.04 -11.40
N ARG A 39 -0.98 9.16 -12.46
CA ARG A 39 0.48 9.00 -12.39
C ARG A 39 1.16 10.00 -11.45
N LYS A 40 0.68 11.27 -11.42
CA LYS A 40 1.18 12.29 -10.51
C LYS A 40 0.79 11.98 -9.06
N ALA A 41 -0.43 11.50 -8.82
CA ALA A 41 -0.89 11.07 -7.50
C ALA A 41 -0.08 9.85 -7.00
N GLU A 42 0.17 8.85 -7.85
CA GLU A 42 1.02 7.70 -7.53
C GLU A 42 2.46 8.14 -7.19
N LYS A 43 3.02 9.11 -7.93
CA LYS A 43 4.36 9.65 -7.63
C LYS A 43 4.42 10.43 -6.31
N ILE A 44 3.31 11.04 -5.88
CA ILE A 44 3.22 11.80 -4.61
C ILE A 44 3.14 10.84 -3.40
N MET A 45 2.70 9.60 -3.57
CA MET A 45 2.60 8.61 -2.50
C MET A 45 3.89 7.81 -2.25
N LYS A 46 4.87 7.89 -3.17
CA LYS A 46 6.17 7.26 -3.00
C LYS A 46 7.14 8.21 -2.31
N PHE A 47 7.49 7.91 -1.08
CA PHE A 47 8.46 8.67 -0.32
C PHE A 47 9.80 7.96 -0.35
N THR A 48 10.77 8.54 -1.04
CA THR A 48 12.16 8.05 -1.10
C THR A 48 13.06 8.75 -0.09
N SER A 49 12.70 9.98 0.36
CA SER A 49 13.45 10.70 1.37
C SER A 49 12.81 10.58 2.76
N TYR A 50 13.66 10.52 3.79
CA TYR A 50 13.24 10.49 5.19
C TYR A 50 12.45 11.75 5.56
N GLU A 51 12.97 12.93 5.19
CA GLU A 51 12.41 14.23 5.57
C GLU A 51 11.00 14.46 5.02
N ASP A 52 10.75 14.01 3.79
CA ASP A 52 9.43 14.14 3.19
C ASP A 52 8.45 13.13 3.78
N PHE A 53 8.91 11.93 4.09
CA PHE A 53 8.11 10.91 4.74
C PHE A 53 7.74 11.31 6.17
N GLU A 54 8.70 11.83 6.94
CA GLU A 54 8.49 12.28 8.32
C GLU A 54 7.39 13.35 8.40
N LYS A 55 7.39 14.35 7.50
CA LYS A 55 6.38 15.41 7.44
C LYS A 55 4.95 14.89 7.18
N THR A 56 4.83 13.75 6.51
CA THR A 56 3.54 13.17 6.13
C THR A 56 3.05 12.10 7.09
N ASN A 57 3.93 11.60 7.97
CA ASN A 57 3.59 10.57 8.94
C ASN A 57 2.98 11.18 10.20
N SER A 58 1.65 11.27 10.26
CA SER A 58 0.90 11.89 11.37
C SER A 58 1.13 11.22 12.73
N PHE A 59 1.64 9.99 12.76
CA PHE A 59 1.91 9.24 13.98
C PHE A 59 3.38 9.25 14.39
N GLY A 60 4.22 9.99 13.65
CA GLY A 60 5.68 10.02 13.85
C GLY A 60 6.37 8.71 13.46
N ILE A 61 7.65 8.79 13.13
CA ILE A 61 8.44 7.62 12.71
C ILE A 61 8.81 6.75 13.92
N GLY A 62 9.07 7.37 15.06
CA GLY A 62 9.49 6.68 16.28
C GLY A 62 11.00 6.50 16.40
N ALA A 63 11.42 5.71 17.37
CA ALA A 63 12.82 5.37 17.61
C ALA A 63 13.25 4.17 16.74
N PRO A 64 14.56 3.99 16.49
CA PRO A 64 15.07 2.76 15.89
C PRO A 64 14.55 1.52 16.62
N ASN A 65 14.11 0.52 15.86
CA ASN A 65 13.51 -0.70 16.39
C ASN A 65 14.57 -1.75 16.76
N ASP A 66 15.57 -1.32 17.54
CA ASP A 66 16.76 -2.13 17.86
C ASP A 66 16.42 -3.44 18.59
N GLY A 67 15.39 -3.43 19.43
CA GLY A 67 14.94 -4.62 20.18
C GLY A 67 14.42 -5.75 19.33
N PHE A 68 14.05 -5.48 18.08
CA PHE A 68 13.53 -6.46 17.10
C PHE A 68 14.37 -6.50 15.82
N ALA A 69 15.52 -5.84 15.79
CA ALA A 69 16.33 -5.69 14.56
C ALA A 69 16.70 -7.02 13.90
N GLU A 70 16.89 -8.09 14.69
CA GLU A 70 17.19 -9.44 14.18
C GLU A 70 16.05 -10.05 13.34
N TYR A 71 14.83 -9.55 13.48
CA TYR A 71 13.65 -10.02 12.73
C TYR A 71 13.33 -9.17 11.51
N PHE A 72 14.23 -8.26 11.12
CA PHE A 72 14.04 -7.38 9.98
C PHE A 72 15.23 -7.42 9.03
N THR A 73 14.96 -7.38 7.74
CA THR A 73 15.93 -7.06 6.71
C THR A 73 15.81 -5.56 6.43
N GLY A 74 16.87 -4.77 6.65
CA GLY A 74 16.83 -3.31 6.58
C GLY A 74 16.46 -2.64 7.91
N LYS A 75 16.29 -1.31 7.92
CA LYS A 75 16.00 -0.56 9.13
C LYS A 75 14.51 -0.33 9.31
N SER A 76 14.03 -0.56 10.51
CA SER A 76 12.68 -0.25 10.95
C SER A 76 12.69 0.64 12.18
N PHE A 77 11.56 1.29 12.44
CA PHE A 77 11.35 2.21 13.56
C PHE A 77 10.03 1.86 14.23
N LEU A 78 9.95 2.10 15.52
CA LEU A 78 8.77 1.80 16.33
C LEU A 78 8.36 3.02 17.16
N ASN A 79 7.11 3.40 17.05
CA ASN A 79 6.48 4.40 17.92
C ASN A 79 5.25 3.80 18.62
N PRO A 80 5.38 3.35 19.89
CA PRO A 80 4.22 2.91 20.67
C PRO A 80 3.19 4.03 20.82
N LEU A 81 1.94 3.77 20.47
CA LEU A 81 0.84 4.73 20.53
C LEU A 81 -0.05 4.52 21.76
N THR A 82 0.02 3.34 22.37
CA THR A 82 -0.72 3.01 23.60
C THR A 82 0.22 2.48 24.66
N ASN A 83 -0.18 2.68 25.90
CA ASN A 83 0.54 2.14 27.07
C ASN A 83 -0.17 0.85 27.54
N PRO A 84 0.50 -0.31 27.53
CA PRO A 84 -0.10 -1.58 27.99
C PRO A 84 -0.60 -1.56 29.44
N LYS A 85 -0.15 -0.59 30.27
CA LYS A 85 -0.63 -0.40 31.64
C LYS A 85 -1.99 0.30 31.71
N GLU A 86 -2.39 0.96 30.63
CA GLU A 86 -3.61 1.79 30.57
C GLU A 86 -4.71 1.15 29.70
N THR A 87 -4.33 0.28 28.76
CA THR A 87 -5.26 -0.38 27.84
C THR A 87 -4.81 -1.80 27.52
N ALA A 88 -5.77 -2.70 27.33
CA ALA A 88 -5.50 -4.07 26.87
C ALA A 88 -5.13 -4.13 25.36
N VAL A 89 -5.26 -3.04 24.63
CA VAL A 89 -4.95 -3.00 23.20
C VAL A 89 -3.61 -2.31 22.98
N PHE A 90 -2.64 -3.05 22.46
CA PHE A 90 -1.36 -2.47 22.05
C PHE A 90 -1.44 -1.97 20.61
N LEU A 91 -1.11 -0.70 20.42
CA LEU A 91 -0.96 -0.06 19.14
C LEU A 91 0.46 0.54 19.01
N ALA A 92 1.09 0.30 17.89
CA ALA A 92 2.34 0.97 17.55
C ALA A 92 2.35 1.37 16.08
N ASN A 93 2.90 2.55 15.77
CA ASN A 93 3.25 2.89 14.41
C ASN A 93 4.59 2.25 14.08
N VAL A 94 4.60 1.32 13.12
CA VAL A 94 5.80 0.63 12.64
C VAL A 94 6.17 1.23 11.29
N THR A 95 7.40 1.74 11.21
CA THR A 95 7.91 2.39 10.01
C THR A 95 9.07 1.60 9.43
N PHE A 96 9.09 1.46 8.13
CA PHE A 96 10.07 0.72 7.34
C PHE A 96 10.73 1.65 6.34
N GLU A 97 12.07 1.67 6.29
CA GLU A 97 12.77 2.32 5.19
C GLU A 97 12.58 1.56 3.86
N PRO A 98 12.86 2.18 2.70
CA PRO A 98 12.73 1.51 1.40
C PRO A 98 13.45 0.16 1.37
N GLY A 99 12.75 -0.89 0.96
CA GLY A 99 13.27 -2.26 0.91
C GLY A 99 13.25 -3.02 2.23
N CYS A 100 12.97 -2.37 3.35
CA CYS A 100 12.90 -3.03 4.66
C CYS A 100 11.64 -3.90 4.77
N ARG A 101 11.80 -5.09 5.35
CA ARG A 101 10.73 -6.06 5.59
C ARG A 101 11.01 -6.88 6.84
N ASN A 102 9.95 -7.31 7.52
CA ASN A 102 10.11 -8.26 8.62
C ASN A 102 10.22 -9.71 8.10
N ASN A 103 10.68 -10.59 8.97
CA ASN A 103 10.68 -12.02 8.72
C ASN A 103 9.25 -12.55 8.62
N TRP A 104 9.12 -13.76 8.07
CA TRP A 104 7.92 -14.55 8.25
C TRP A 104 7.66 -14.71 9.74
N HIS A 105 6.40 -14.54 10.16
CA HIS A 105 6.02 -14.65 11.57
C HIS A 105 4.55 -15.03 11.72
N ILE A 106 4.18 -15.41 12.95
CA ILE A 106 2.84 -15.84 13.32
C ILE A 106 2.46 -15.15 14.63
N HIS A 107 1.28 -14.52 14.67
CA HIS A 107 0.63 -14.10 15.90
C HIS A 107 -0.21 -15.27 16.41
N CYS A 108 0.37 -16.07 17.33
CA CYS A 108 -0.27 -17.25 17.88
C CYS A 108 -1.36 -16.87 18.89
N SER A 109 -2.46 -17.58 18.90
CA SER A 109 -3.50 -17.48 19.93
C SER A 109 -4.38 -18.73 19.92
N THR A 110 -4.91 -19.09 21.09
CA THR A 110 -5.87 -20.20 21.23
C THR A 110 -7.32 -19.76 21.01
N LYS A 111 -7.61 -18.45 21.20
CA LYS A 111 -8.93 -17.85 20.95
C LYS A 111 -8.77 -16.34 20.74
N GLY A 112 -9.42 -15.78 19.71
CA GLY A 112 -9.20 -14.38 19.32
C GLY A 112 -7.77 -14.18 18.81
N GLY A 113 -7.15 -13.03 19.10
CA GLY A 113 -5.78 -12.73 18.69
C GLY A 113 -5.64 -12.40 17.22
N GLY A 114 -4.40 -12.42 16.74
CA GLY A 114 -4.02 -11.95 15.41
C GLY A 114 -3.62 -10.49 15.39
N GLN A 115 -3.55 -9.88 14.21
CA GLN A 115 -3.09 -8.51 14.06
C GLN A 115 -3.95 -7.74 13.05
N LEU A 116 -4.11 -6.43 13.25
CA LEU A 116 -4.59 -5.52 12.21
C LEU A 116 -3.44 -4.63 11.76
N LEU A 117 -3.30 -4.43 10.45
CA LEU A 117 -2.45 -3.40 9.87
C LEU A 117 -3.32 -2.30 9.31
N ILE A 118 -3.12 -1.07 9.78
CA ILE A 118 -3.78 0.14 9.25
C ILE A 118 -2.70 0.98 8.58
N CYS A 119 -2.65 0.97 7.25
CA CYS A 119 -1.62 1.68 6.50
C CYS A 119 -1.85 3.19 6.54
N VAL A 120 -0.84 3.96 6.97
CA VAL A 120 -0.95 5.39 7.23
C VAL A 120 -0.08 6.26 6.34
N ALA A 121 1.06 5.75 5.84
CA ALA A 121 1.95 6.50 4.96
C ALA A 121 2.78 5.59 4.06
N GLY A 122 3.13 6.07 2.86
CA GLY A 122 3.99 5.39 1.90
C GLY A 122 3.37 4.13 1.30
N GLU A 123 4.21 3.25 0.74
CA GLU A 123 3.77 2.03 0.07
C GLU A 123 4.52 0.79 0.57
N GLY A 124 3.79 -0.30 0.72
CA GLY A 124 4.33 -1.55 1.24
C GLY A 124 3.73 -2.79 0.60
N TRP A 125 4.14 -3.93 1.16
CA TRP A 125 3.65 -5.25 0.81
C TRP A 125 3.18 -6.00 2.05
N TYR A 126 2.18 -6.83 1.87
CA TYR A 126 1.74 -7.87 2.81
C TYR A 126 1.58 -9.19 2.07
N GLN A 127 1.99 -10.29 2.67
CA GLN A 127 1.79 -11.61 2.09
C GLN A 127 1.57 -12.67 3.18
N GLU A 128 0.54 -13.48 3.00
CA GLU A 128 0.35 -14.75 3.72
C GLU A 128 1.06 -15.88 2.97
N GLU A 129 1.56 -16.87 3.69
CA GLU A 129 2.16 -18.06 3.10
C GLU A 129 1.21 -18.74 2.10
N GLY A 130 1.73 -19.07 0.93
CA GLY A 130 0.96 -19.70 -0.15
C GLY A 130 0.00 -18.77 -0.91
N LYS A 131 -0.12 -17.49 -0.53
CA LYS A 131 -0.97 -16.51 -1.22
C LYS A 131 -0.17 -15.48 -2.00
N LYS A 132 -0.84 -14.78 -2.92
CA LYS A 132 -0.26 -13.64 -3.62
C LYS A 132 -0.08 -12.48 -2.66
N ALA A 133 1.02 -11.74 -2.82
CA ALA A 133 1.23 -10.50 -2.07
C ALA A 133 0.18 -9.44 -2.43
N VAL A 134 -0.15 -8.63 -1.44
CA VAL A 134 -1.08 -7.49 -1.53
C VAL A 134 -0.29 -6.21 -1.40
N SER A 135 -0.46 -5.29 -2.35
CA SER A 135 0.12 -3.95 -2.27
C SER A 135 -0.62 -3.13 -1.23
N LEU A 136 0.14 -2.48 -0.35
CA LEU A 136 -0.36 -1.64 0.73
C LEU A 136 -0.13 -0.16 0.41
N SER A 137 -1.14 0.64 0.72
CA SER A 137 -1.10 2.11 0.61
C SER A 137 -1.95 2.74 1.72
N PRO A 138 -1.81 4.04 1.99
CA PRO A 138 -2.61 4.71 3.02
C PRO A 138 -4.11 4.46 2.86
N GLY A 139 -4.77 4.10 3.97
CA GLY A 139 -6.17 3.71 4.01
C GLY A 139 -6.44 2.21 3.80
N THR A 140 -5.44 1.41 3.40
CA THR A 140 -5.56 -0.05 3.38
C THR A 140 -5.60 -0.59 4.80
N VAL A 141 -6.56 -1.49 5.08
CA VAL A 141 -6.65 -2.22 6.34
C VAL A 141 -6.57 -3.72 6.06
N ILE A 142 -5.61 -4.38 6.69
CA ILE A 142 -5.45 -5.84 6.62
C ILE A 142 -5.83 -6.45 7.96
N THR A 143 -6.73 -7.41 7.93
CA THR A 143 -7.04 -8.26 9.09
C THR A 143 -6.27 -9.57 8.95
N ILE A 144 -5.37 -9.82 9.88
CA ILE A 144 -4.55 -11.03 9.92
C ILE A 144 -5.08 -11.91 11.07
N PRO A 145 -5.74 -13.03 10.75
CA PRO A 145 -6.21 -13.94 11.79
C PRO A 145 -5.05 -14.52 12.61
N ALA A 146 -5.31 -14.90 13.86
CA ALA A 146 -4.33 -15.64 14.64
C ALA A 146 -3.88 -16.92 13.90
N ASN A 147 -2.65 -17.33 14.15
CA ASN A 147 -2.01 -18.53 13.60
C ASN A 147 -1.80 -18.52 12.07
N VAL A 148 -1.87 -17.37 11.44
CA VAL A 148 -1.55 -17.21 10.02
C VAL A 148 -0.09 -16.77 9.87
N LYS A 149 0.71 -17.56 9.13
CA LYS A 149 2.08 -17.20 8.76
C LYS A 149 2.07 -16.14 7.67
N HIS A 150 2.72 -15.01 7.93
CA HIS A 150 2.73 -13.84 7.05
C HIS A 150 3.99 -13.00 7.24
N TRP A 151 4.16 -12.04 6.36
CA TRP A 151 5.15 -10.96 6.47
C TRP A 151 4.59 -9.67 5.88
N HIS A 152 5.19 -8.54 6.22
CA HIS A 152 4.94 -7.24 5.62
C HIS A 152 6.20 -6.35 5.64
N GLY A 153 6.19 -5.30 4.83
CA GLY A 153 7.32 -4.39 4.72
C GLY A 153 7.11 -3.32 3.67
N ALA A 154 8.11 -2.45 3.51
CA ALA A 154 8.12 -1.38 2.52
C ALA A 154 8.30 -1.93 1.09
N LYS A 155 7.90 -1.17 0.07
CA LYS A 155 8.37 -1.36 -1.30
C LYS A 155 9.82 -0.90 -1.44
N LYS A 156 10.52 -1.33 -2.50
CA LYS A 156 11.93 -1.01 -2.74
C LYS A 156 12.21 0.49 -2.85
N ASP A 157 11.24 1.24 -3.34
CA ASP A 157 11.36 2.66 -3.69
C ASP A 157 10.44 3.57 -2.85
N SER A 158 9.93 3.09 -1.73
CA SER A 158 9.06 3.87 -0.84
C SER A 158 9.31 3.54 0.63
N TRP A 159 9.38 4.55 1.47
CA TRP A 159 9.12 4.41 2.90
C TRP A 159 7.70 3.91 3.09
N PHE A 160 7.46 3.19 4.17
CA PHE A 160 6.15 2.65 4.49
C PHE A 160 5.90 2.71 5.99
N SER A 161 4.65 3.01 6.38
CA SER A 161 4.26 3.01 7.77
C SER A 161 2.83 2.51 7.94
N HIS A 162 2.64 1.69 8.96
CA HIS A 162 1.32 1.21 9.37
C HIS A 162 1.20 1.21 10.88
N ILE A 163 -0.02 1.36 11.37
CA ILE A 163 -0.34 1.05 12.75
C ILE A 163 -0.55 -0.46 12.86
N ALA A 164 0.29 -1.10 13.67
CA ALA A 164 0.10 -2.46 14.12
C ALA A 164 -0.83 -2.44 15.33
N VAL A 165 -1.92 -3.21 15.26
CA VAL A 165 -2.85 -3.41 16.36
C VAL A 165 -2.77 -4.87 16.77
N GLU A 166 -2.24 -5.14 17.97
CA GLU A 166 -2.29 -6.48 18.54
C GLU A 166 -3.71 -6.77 19.03
N VAL A 167 -4.38 -7.70 18.36
CA VAL A 167 -5.76 -8.07 18.69
C VAL A 167 -5.75 -8.90 19.99
N PRO A 168 -6.52 -8.51 21.00
CA PRO A 168 -6.59 -9.29 22.25
C PRO A 168 -7.06 -10.72 22.01
N GLY A 169 -6.42 -11.67 22.70
CA GLY A 169 -6.72 -13.10 22.61
C GLY A 169 -6.19 -13.88 23.81
N ASP A 170 -6.53 -15.17 23.85
CA ASP A 170 -6.09 -16.09 24.90
C ASP A 170 -4.77 -16.75 24.51
N ASN A 171 -3.78 -16.78 25.41
CA ASN A 171 -2.46 -17.38 25.22
C ASN A 171 -1.74 -16.84 23.98
N THR A 172 -1.74 -15.50 23.83
CA THR A 172 -1.08 -14.84 22.70
C THR A 172 0.43 -14.90 22.82
N SER A 173 1.10 -15.12 21.68
CA SER A 173 2.56 -15.04 21.54
C SER A 173 2.92 -14.75 20.08
N ASN A 174 4.12 -14.21 19.85
CA ASN A 174 4.66 -14.02 18.49
C ASN A 174 5.73 -15.06 18.23
N GLU A 175 5.61 -15.77 17.11
CA GLU A 175 6.61 -16.72 16.62
C GLU A 175 7.31 -16.11 15.41
N TRP A 176 8.61 -15.82 15.56
CA TRP A 176 9.46 -15.32 14.48
C TRP A 176 10.10 -16.49 13.74
N LEU A 177 10.05 -16.45 12.43
CA LEU A 177 10.50 -17.52 11.54
C LEU A 177 11.61 -17.01 10.62
N GLU A 178 11.80 -17.69 9.48
CA GLU A 178 12.84 -17.38 8.51
C GLU A 178 12.69 -15.99 7.85
N PRO A 179 13.78 -15.36 7.44
CA PRO A 179 13.74 -14.14 6.65
C PRO A 179 13.00 -14.34 5.32
N VAL A 180 12.31 -13.31 4.84
CA VAL A 180 11.79 -13.27 3.48
C VAL A 180 12.98 -13.14 2.53
N SER A 181 13.19 -14.16 1.67
CA SER A 181 14.30 -14.16 0.73
C SER A 181 14.19 -13.01 -0.30
N ASP A 182 15.35 -12.52 -0.76
CA ASP A 182 15.39 -11.51 -1.82
C ASP A 182 14.66 -12.00 -3.08
N GLN A 183 14.75 -13.29 -3.41
CA GLN A 183 14.04 -13.87 -4.55
C GLN A 183 12.51 -13.72 -4.42
N ILE A 184 11.94 -13.95 -3.23
CA ILE A 184 10.50 -13.75 -3.00
C ILE A 184 10.16 -12.26 -3.13
N TYR A 185 10.93 -11.41 -2.47
CA TYR A 185 10.67 -9.99 -2.40
C TYR A 185 10.85 -9.29 -3.76
N ASP A 186 11.89 -9.60 -4.52
CA ASP A 186 12.20 -9.00 -5.81
C ASP A 186 11.17 -9.32 -6.88
N ASN A 187 10.63 -10.54 -6.86
CA ASN A 187 9.57 -10.94 -7.81
C ASN A 187 8.23 -10.19 -7.62
N LEU A 188 8.05 -9.42 -6.55
CA LEU A 188 6.83 -8.63 -6.33
C LEU A 188 6.81 -7.33 -7.14
N GLU A 189 7.97 -6.79 -7.48
CA GLU A 189 8.12 -5.52 -8.18
C GLU A 189 8.03 -5.66 -9.72
N GLU A 190 8.14 -6.89 -10.25
CA GLU A 190 8.16 -7.18 -11.69
C GLU A 190 6.77 -7.36 -12.31
N LYS A 191 5.69 -7.16 -11.58
CA LYS A 191 4.29 -7.30 -12.02
C LYS A 191 3.53 -5.98 -11.84
#